data_7c7a28bd31d03a8b4557f4d4bcb7c1df
#
_entry.id   7c7a28bd31d03a8b4557f4d4bcb7c1df
#
_cell.length_a   1.000
_cell.length_b   1.000
_cell.length_c   1.000
_cell.angle_alpha   90.00
_cell.angle_beta   90.00
_cell.angle_gamma   90.00
#
_symmetry.space_group_name_H-M   'P 1'
#
loop_
_entity.id
_entity.type
_entity.pdbx_description
1 polymer ?
#
loop_
_entity_poly.entity_id
_entity_poly.type
_entity_poly.pdbx_seq_one_letter_code
_entity_poly.pdbx_strand_id
1 'polypeptide(L)'
;MAEAGRALFYQVRVGLGYLATIRKDGGPRVHPVCPVIAHGGLYLFIGNHSPKAQDLRRDGRFALHTFPCPDVDDEFFVAGTAQRVDDASVRAVVYATYTATGASTSDDTLYELRLQRALHAKYAARPSWPPVYSKWPGRPEPDRQIRNEIAP
;
A
#
# COMPACT_ATOMS: atom_id res chain seq x y z
N MET A 1 7.22 -3.12 10.26
CA MET A 1 6.13 -2.91 9.28
C MET A 1 6.56 -1.99 8.13
N ALA A 2 6.91 -0.72 8.39
CA ALA A 2 7.32 0.22 7.33
C ALA A 2 8.55 -0.24 6.53
N GLU A 3 9.55 -0.79 7.18
CA GLU A 3 10.77 -1.31 6.57
C GLU A 3 10.49 -2.51 5.65
N ALA A 4 9.66 -3.46 6.10
CA ALA A 4 9.21 -4.59 5.28
C ALA A 4 8.44 -4.12 4.04
N GLY A 5 7.52 -3.16 4.20
CA GLY A 5 6.80 -2.57 3.08
C GLY A 5 7.72 -1.90 2.07
N ARG A 6 8.72 -1.13 2.53
CA ARG A 6 9.72 -0.52 1.65
C ARG A 6 10.50 -1.58 0.87
N ALA A 7 11.03 -2.60 1.55
CA ALA A 7 11.80 -3.66 0.91
C ALA A 7 10.98 -4.40 -0.16
N LEU A 8 9.73 -4.75 0.16
CA LEU A 8 8.87 -5.52 -0.75
C LEU A 8 8.28 -4.68 -1.90
N PHE A 9 8.07 -3.36 -1.74
CA PHE A 9 7.70 -2.50 -2.86
C PHE A 9 8.88 -2.21 -3.80
N TYR A 10 10.10 -2.07 -3.28
CA TYR A 10 11.28 -1.63 -4.04
C TYR A 10 12.27 -2.75 -4.38
N GLN A 11 11.77 -3.95 -4.70
CA GLN A 11 12.60 -5.11 -5.06
C GLN A 11 13.56 -4.85 -6.23
N VAL A 12 13.17 -4.00 -7.18
CA VAL A 12 13.92 -3.72 -8.42
C VAL A 12 14.25 -2.23 -8.59
N ARG A 13 14.50 -1.50 -7.51
CA ARG A 13 14.77 -0.05 -7.48
C ARG A 13 13.57 0.83 -7.80
N VAL A 14 12.51 0.29 -8.34
CA VAL A 14 11.24 0.99 -8.66
C VAL A 14 10.17 0.44 -7.73
N GLY A 15 9.36 1.31 -7.17
CA GLY A 15 8.18 0.87 -6.43
C GLY A 15 7.23 0.13 -7.37
N LEU A 16 6.90 -1.11 -7.04
CA LEU A 16 5.95 -1.94 -7.81
C LEU A 16 4.86 -2.50 -6.92
N GLY A 17 3.63 -2.43 -7.38
CA GLY A 17 2.48 -2.99 -6.68
C GLY A 17 1.25 -3.10 -7.57
N TYR A 18 0.28 -3.89 -7.11
CA TYR A 18 -1.05 -3.99 -7.70
C TYR A 18 -2.03 -3.13 -6.90
N LEU A 19 -2.51 -2.05 -7.53
CA LEU A 19 -3.55 -1.19 -6.97
C LEU A 19 -4.93 -1.71 -7.34
N ALA A 20 -5.74 -1.98 -6.32
CA ALA A 20 -7.16 -2.23 -6.49
C ALA A 20 -7.95 -0.95 -6.20
N THR A 21 -8.89 -0.61 -7.08
CA THR A 21 -9.86 0.48 -6.96
C THR A 21 -11.27 -0.04 -7.14
N ILE A 22 -12.29 0.77 -6.86
CA ILE A 22 -13.69 0.40 -6.96
C ILE A 22 -14.29 1.05 -8.21
N ARG A 23 -14.77 0.24 -9.14
CA ARG A 23 -15.45 0.68 -10.36
C ARG A 23 -16.81 1.30 -10.04
N LYS A 24 -17.39 2.00 -11.03
CA LYS A 24 -18.74 2.61 -10.91
C LYS A 24 -19.84 1.59 -10.58
N ASP A 25 -19.68 0.36 -11.05
CA ASP A 25 -20.61 -0.76 -10.80
C ASP A 25 -20.36 -1.47 -9.46
N GLY A 26 -19.41 -0.98 -8.64
CA GLY A 26 -19.01 -1.58 -7.37
C GLY A 26 -18.00 -2.73 -7.51
N GLY A 27 -17.70 -3.18 -8.72
CA GLY A 27 -16.72 -4.23 -8.96
C GLY A 27 -15.27 -3.77 -8.72
N PRO A 28 -14.35 -4.67 -8.41
CA PRO A 28 -12.94 -4.35 -8.26
C PRO A 28 -12.28 -4.10 -9.63
N ARG A 29 -11.30 -3.22 -9.65
CA ARG A 29 -10.35 -3.01 -10.75
C ARG A 29 -8.95 -3.12 -10.21
N VAL A 30 -8.08 -3.86 -10.88
CA VAL A 30 -6.68 -4.04 -10.48
C VAL A 30 -5.76 -3.57 -11.58
N HIS A 31 -4.75 -2.77 -11.22
CA HIS A 31 -3.71 -2.27 -12.12
C HIS A 31 -2.33 -2.37 -11.50
N PRO A 32 -1.28 -2.69 -12.28
CA PRO A 32 0.09 -2.44 -11.85
C PRO A 32 0.32 -0.93 -11.72
N VAL A 33 1.03 -0.54 -10.67
CA VAL A 33 1.38 0.85 -10.36
C VAL A 33 2.79 0.93 -9.80
N CYS A 34 3.36 2.15 -9.81
CA CYS A 34 4.67 2.46 -9.23
C CYS A 34 4.48 3.35 -7.99
N PRO A 35 4.28 2.77 -6.79
CA PRO A 35 4.17 3.55 -5.56
C PRO A 35 5.50 4.24 -5.23
N VAL A 36 5.40 5.44 -4.65
CA VAL A 36 6.53 6.25 -4.19
C VAL A 36 6.45 6.41 -2.68
N ILE A 37 7.48 5.98 -1.96
CA ILE A 37 7.62 6.24 -0.53
C ILE A 37 8.54 7.45 -0.36
N ALA A 38 7.95 8.58 -0.04
CA ALA A 38 8.63 9.86 0.12
C ALA A 38 7.92 10.72 1.17
N HIS A 39 8.60 11.73 1.70
CA HIS A 39 8.00 12.73 2.60
C HIS A 39 7.15 12.11 3.74
N GLY A 40 7.58 10.97 4.27
CA GLY A 40 6.88 10.26 5.33
C GLY A 40 5.57 9.57 4.92
N GLY A 41 5.21 9.56 3.63
CA GLY A 41 3.98 9.00 3.09
C GLY A 41 4.19 8.01 1.96
N LEU A 42 3.08 7.46 1.48
CA LEU A 42 3.00 6.60 0.30
C LEU A 42 2.18 7.31 -0.77
N TYR A 43 2.72 7.42 -1.97
CA TYR A 43 2.14 8.23 -3.05
C TYR A 43 2.05 7.47 -4.36
N LEU A 44 1.15 7.95 -5.24
CA LEU A 44 1.03 7.52 -6.63
C LEU A 44 0.84 8.72 -7.56
N PHE A 45 1.58 8.74 -8.67
CA PHE A 45 1.23 9.54 -9.83
C PHE A 45 0.29 8.76 -10.74
N ILE A 46 -0.86 9.32 -11.04
CA ILE A 46 -1.90 8.64 -11.82
C ILE A 46 -2.39 9.57 -12.93
N GLY A 47 -2.28 9.13 -14.19
CA GLY A 47 -2.76 9.86 -15.36
C GLY A 47 -4.24 10.18 -15.25
N ASN A 48 -4.61 11.45 -15.45
CA ASN A 48 -5.94 12.00 -15.19
C ASN A 48 -7.07 11.32 -15.97
N HIS A 49 -6.78 10.81 -17.15
CA HIS A 49 -7.75 10.16 -18.03
C HIS A 49 -7.86 8.64 -17.80
N SER A 50 -7.04 8.08 -16.90
CA SER A 50 -7.05 6.64 -16.65
C SER A 50 -8.32 6.21 -15.91
N PRO A 51 -8.82 4.98 -16.16
CA PRO A 51 -9.98 4.45 -15.42
C PRO A 51 -9.79 4.44 -13.91
N LYS A 52 -8.57 4.16 -13.43
CA LYS A 52 -8.27 4.17 -11.98
C LYS A 52 -8.33 5.58 -11.38
N ALA A 53 -7.98 6.63 -12.15
CA ALA A 53 -8.14 8.01 -11.70
C ALA A 53 -9.62 8.38 -11.54
N GLN A 54 -10.48 7.91 -12.45
CA GLN A 54 -11.92 8.10 -12.36
C GLN A 54 -12.51 7.37 -11.16
N ASP A 55 -12.04 6.14 -10.90
CA ASP A 55 -12.43 5.37 -9.75
C ASP A 55 -12.07 6.10 -8.44
N LEU A 56 -10.81 6.54 -8.29
CA LEU A 56 -10.34 7.21 -7.06
C LEU A 56 -11.00 8.57 -6.83
N ARG A 57 -11.38 9.30 -7.88
CA ARG A 57 -12.16 10.54 -7.73
C ARG A 57 -13.57 10.30 -7.20
N ARG A 58 -14.17 9.17 -7.57
CA ARG A 58 -15.53 8.80 -7.17
C ARG A 58 -15.55 8.11 -5.80
N ASP A 59 -14.60 7.20 -5.59
CA ASP A 59 -14.48 6.39 -4.39
C ASP A 59 -12.97 6.23 -4.08
N GLY A 60 -12.50 6.97 -3.09
CA GLY A 60 -11.08 7.01 -2.74
C GLY A 60 -10.55 5.72 -2.09
N ARG A 61 -11.40 4.73 -1.79
CA ARG A 61 -10.94 3.47 -1.19
C ARG A 61 -10.02 2.72 -2.13
N PHE A 62 -8.94 2.21 -1.56
CA PHE A 62 -7.96 1.42 -2.29
C PHE A 62 -7.46 0.23 -1.47
N ALA A 63 -6.90 -0.74 -2.18
CA ALA A 63 -5.99 -1.74 -1.66
C ALA A 63 -4.75 -1.79 -2.57
N LEU A 64 -3.58 -1.94 -1.97
CA LEU A 64 -2.32 -2.04 -2.69
C LEU A 64 -1.53 -3.24 -2.16
N HIS A 65 -1.14 -4.12 -3.06
CA HIS A 65 -0.34 -5.31 -2.78
C HIS A 65 0.99 -5.23 -3.49
N THR A 66 2.06 -5.68 -2.87
CA THR A 66 3.37 -5.79 -3.52
C THR A 66 3.35 -6.82 -4.65
N PHE A 67 4.28 -6.70 -5.61
CA PHE A 67 4.52 -7.77 -6.56
C PHE A 67 5.13 -8.98 -5.84
N PRO A 68 4.94 -10.20 -6.37
CA PRO A 68 5.65 -11.36 -5.86
C PRO A 68 7.16 -11.12 -5.84
N CYS A 69 7.81 -11.48 -4.73
CA CYS A 69 9.26 -11.41 -4.63
C CYS A 69 9.87 -12.73 -5.12
N PRO A 70 10.83 -12.71 -6.07
CA PRO A 70 11.43 -13.93 -6.61
C PRO A 70 12.17 -14.77 -5.54
N ASP A 71 12.74 -14.11 -4.54
CA ASP A 71 13.64 -14.74 -3.58
C ASP A 71 12.91 -15.23 -2.31
N VAL A 72 11.76 -14.63 -2.00
CA VAL A 72 10.95 -14.96 -0.82
C VAL A 72 9.47 -14.89 -1.15
N ASP A 73 8.67 -15.72 -0.50
CA ASP A 73 7.21 -15.69 -0.67
C ASP A 73 6.53 -14.59 0.19
N ASP A 74 7.31 -13.68 0.78
CA ASP A 74 6.80 -12.64 1.66
C ASP A 74 5.86 -11.70 0.90
N GLU A 75 4.76 -11.30 1.57
CA GLU A 75 3.73 -10.44 1.00
C GLU A 75 3.53 -9.20 1.86
N PHE A 76 3.29 -8.06 1.22
CA PHE A 76 2.92 -6.84 1.91
C PHE A 76 1.69 -6.21 1.27
N PHE A 77 0.71 -5.93 2.11
CA PHE A 77 -0.57 -5.36 1.71
C PHE A 77 -0.87 -4.13 2.54
N VAL A 78 -1.40 -3.10 1.91
CA VAL A 78 -1.95 -1.92 2.56
C VAL A 78 -3.31 -1.57 1.98
N ALA A 79 -4.17 -0.98 2.80
CA ALA A 79 -5.44 -0.45 2.34
C ALA A 79 -5.82 0.82 3.11
N GLY A 80 -6.63 1.65 2.49
CA GLY A 80 -7.07 2.92 3.06
C GLY A 80 -7.82 3.78 2.05
N THR A 81 -7.58 5.09 2.12
CA THR A 81 -8.18 6.07 1.22
C THR A 81 -7.12 6.90 0.51
N ALA A 82 -7.27 7.03 -0.80
CA ALA A 82 -6.43 7.90 -1.62
C ALA A 82 -6.96 9.34 -1.56
N GLN A 83 -6.08 10.29 -1.32
CA GLN A 83 -6.39 11.71 -1.31
C GLN A 83 -5.54 12.44 -2.33
N ARG A 84 -6.18 13.28 -3.16
CA ARG A 84 -5.47 14.14 -4.10
C ARG A 84 -4.58 15.14 -3.34
N VAL A 85 -3.38 15.35 -3.85
CA VAL A 85 -2.40 16.30 -3.33
C VAL A 85 -2.25 17.43 -4.34
N ASP A 86 -2.66 18.64 -3.94
CA ASP A 86 -2.56 19.85 -4.76
C ASP A 86 -1.35 20.73 -4.37
N ASP A 87 -0.65 20.40 -3.28
CA ASP A 87 0.55 21.10 -2.82
C ASP A 87 1.73 20.86 -3.77
N ALA A 88 2.17 21.93 -4.42
CA ALA A 88 3.28 21.88 -5.38
C ALA A 88 4.62 21.51 -4.73
N SER A 89 4.85 21.87 -3.46
CA SER A 89 6.08 21.55 -2.73
C SER A 89 6.15 20.05 -2.42
N VAL A 90 5.06 19.47 -1.95
CA VAL A 90 4.96 18.03 -1.73
C VAL A 90 5.13 17.29 -3.06
N ARG A 91 4.45 17.76 -4.12
CA ARG A 91 4.58 17.16 -5.46
C ARG A 91 6.05 17.15 -5.92
N ALA A 92 6.79 18.25 -5.76
CA ALA A 92 8.18 18.34 -6.17
C ALA A 92 9.08 17.34 -5.42
N VAL A 93 8.90 17.22 -4.09
CA VAL A 93 9.65 16.26 -3.26
C VAL A 93 9.36 14.82 -3.67
N VAL A 94 8.10 14.48 -3.87
CA VAL A 94 7.70 13.12 -4.30
C VAL A 94 8.23 12.82 -5.70
N TYR A 95 8.16 13.79 -6.63
CA TYR A 95 8.67 13.64 -7.98
C TYR A 95 10.18 13.41 -8.02
N ALA A 96 10.95 14.13 -7.19
CA ALA A 96 12.39 13.95 -7.09
C ALA A 96 12.78 12.54 -6.61
N THR A 97 11.89 11.85 -5.91
CA THR A 97 12.08 10.47 -5.42
C THR A 97 11.58 9.43 -6.44
N TYR A 98 10.81 9.85 -7.43
CA TYR A 98 10.20 8.95 -8.41
C TYR A 98 11.24 8.41 -9.38
N THR A 99 11.45 7.10 -9.39
CA THR A 99 12.52 6.43 -10.15
C THR A 99 12.01 5.58 -11.31
N ALA A 100 10.68 5.48 -11.50
CA ALA A 100 10.11 4.69 -12.59
C ALA A 100 10.43 5.30 -13.96
N THR A 101 10.70 4.46 -14.94
CA THR A 101 10.78 4.86 -16.35
C THR A 101 9.39 5.21 -16.85
N GLY A 102 9.24 6.32 -17.56
CA GLY A 102 7.94 6.87 -17.93
C GLY A 102 7.45 7.88 -16.89
N ALA A 103 8.34 8.82 -16.60
CA ALA A 103 8.13 9.85 -15.59
C ALA A 103 6.73 10.48 -15.67
N SER A 104 6.18 10.77 -14.51
CA SER A 104 4.97 11.57 -14.33
C SER A 104 4.99 12.82 -15.22
N THR A 105 3.93 13.03 -15.94
CA THR A 105 3.70 14.23 -16.75
C THR A 105 2.94 15.28 -15.95
N SER A 106 2.82 16.51 -16.51
CA SER A 106 1.97 17.56 -15.94
C SER A 106 0.50 17.13 -15.79
N ASP A 107 0.06 16.16 -16.60
CA ASP A 107 -1.31 15.65 -16.61
C ASP A 107 -1.59 14.58 -15.54
N ASP A 108 -0.55 14.15 -14.82
CA ASP A 108 -0.73 13.19 -13.75
C ASP A 108 -1.17 13.87 -12.45
N THR A 109 -2.18 13.32 -11.81
CA THR A 109 -2.56 13.70 -10.45
C THR A 109 -1.70 12.93 -9.44
N LEU A 110 -1.19 13.66 -8.44
CA LEU A 110 -0.56 13.04 -7.28
C LEU A 110 -1.64 12.66 -6.26
N TYR A 111 -1.61 11.40 -5.82
CA TYR A 111 -2.42 10.91 -4.71
C TYR A 111 -1.54 10.49 -3.54
N GLU A 112 -1.89 10.93 -2.34
CA GLU A 112 -1.42 10.36 -1.09
C GLU A 112 -2.30 9.15 -0.73
N LEU A 113 -1.67 8.03 -0.44
CA LEU A 113 -2.34 6.81 0.01
C LEU A 113 -2.37 6.79 1.55
N ARG A 114 -3.45 7.29 2.14
CA ARG A 114 -3.65 7.31 3.59
C ARG A 114 -4.01 5.94 4.09
N LEU A 115 -3.08 5.33 4.81
CA LEU A 115 -3.18 3.95 5.27
C LEU A 115 -4.14 3.85 6.46
N GLN A 116 -5.05 2.88 6.40
CA GLN A 116 -5.94 2.50 7.50
C GLN A 116 -5.59 1.12 8.04
N ARG A 117 -4.92 0.29 7.24
CA ARG A 117 -4.44 -1.03 7.65
C ARG A 117 -3.26 -1.46 6.78
N ALA A 118 -2.40 -2.27 7.37
CA ALA A 118 -1.33 -2.98 6.69
C ALA A 118 -1.24 -4.42 7.18
N LEU A 119 -0.80 -5.31 6.31
CA LEU A 119 -0.53 -6.72 6.59
C LEU A 119 0.82 -7.07 5.99
N HIS A 120 1.68 -7.69 6.79
CA HIS A 120 2.89 -8.36 6.34
C HIS A 120 2.74 -9.85 6.62
N ALA A 121 2.77 -10.67 5.59
CA ALA A 121 2.86 -12.12 5.70
C ALA A 121 4.31 -12.52 5.44
N LYS A 122 4.97 -13.06 6.46
CA LYS A 122 6.33 -13.56 6.39
C LYS A 122 6.32 -15.07 6.32
N TYR A 123 6.84 -15.59 5.23
CA TYR A 123 6.98 -17.02 5.01
C TYR A 123 8.36 -17.48 5.48
N ALA A 124 8.40 -18.53 6.29
CA ALA A 124 9.66 -19.19 6.57
C ALA A 124 10.02 -20.12 5.41
N ALA A 125 11.31 -20.50 5.30
CA ALA A 125 11.73 -21.48 4.31
C ALA A 125 10.87 -22.74 4.38
N ARG A 126 10.43 -23.25 3.22
CA ARG A 126 9.60 -24.46 3.12
C ARG A 126 10.16 -25.59 4.00
N PRO A 127 9.32 -26.34 4.75
CA PRO A 127 7.88 -26.54 4.56
C PRO A 127 6.97 -25.78 5.54
N SER A 128 7.36 -24.66 6.12
CA SER A 128 6.55 -24.01 7.16
C SER A 128 5.38 -23.22 6.58
N TRP A 129 4.20 -23.75 6.78
CA TRP A 129 2.90 -23.14 6.58
C TRP A 129 2.12 -23.24 7.90
N PRO A 130 1.36 -22.24 8.33
CA PRO A 130 1.05 -20.95 7.67
C PRO A 130 2.15 -19.90 7.87
N PRO A 131 2.11 -18.77 7.12
CA PRO A 131 3.02 -17.66 7.32
C PRO A 131 2.76 -16.95 8.65
N VAL A 132 3.76 -16.23 9.15
CA VAL A 132 3.60 -15.35 10.31
C VAL A 132 3.02 -14.02 9.84
N TYR A 133 1.84 -13.68 10.36
CA TYR A 133 1.16 -12.44 10.02
C TYR A 133 1.44 -11.34 11.05
N SER A 134 1.90 -10.18 10.56
CA SER A 134 1.93 -8.93 11.31
C SER A 134 0.89 -7.96 10.75
N LYS A 135 0.07 -7.35 11.62
CA LYS A 135 -1.02 -6.44 11.24
C LYS A 135 -0.84 -5.06 11.86
N TRP A 136 -1.21 -4.03 11.13
CA TRP A 136 -1.30 -2.67 11.63
C TRP A 136 -2.65 -2.04 11.22
N PRO A 137 -3.38 -1.36 12.12
CA PRO A 137 -3.08 -1.32 13.55
C PRO A 137 -3.11 -2.72 14.16
N GLY A 138 -2.27 -2.94 15.17
CA GLY A 138 -2.26 -4.20 15.93
C GLY A 138 -3.63 -4.41 16.60
N ARG A 139 -3.97 -5.67 16.91
CA ARG A 139 -5.08 -5.91 17.84
C ARG A 139 -4.72 -5.25 19.17
N PRO A 140 -5.64 -4.49 19.82
CA PRO A 140 -5.45 -4.19 21.23
C PRO A 140 -5.24 -5.50 21.96
N GLU A 141 -4.18 -5.60 22.79
CA GLU A 141 -4.00 -6.78 23.65
C GLU A 141 -5.27 -6.92 24.48
N PRO A 142 -5.87 -8.11 24.53
CA PRO A 142 -6.99 -8.34 25.44
C PRO A 142 -6.45 -8.10 26.86
N ASP A 143 -7.16 -7.25 27.58
CA ASP A 143 -6.85 -6.88 28.95
C ASP A 143 -6.54 -8.15 29.78
N ARG A 144 -5.28 -8.34 30.19
CA ARG A 144 -4.83 -9.55 30.94
C ARG A 144 -5.40 -9.63 32.35
N GLN A 145 -6.29 -8.72 32.73
CA GLN A 145 -6.81 -8.62 34.10
C GLN A 145 -8.06 -9.46 34.40
N ILE A 146 -8.64 -10.23 33.47
CA ILE A 146 -9.90 -10.96 33.74
C ILE A 146 -9.70 -12.48 33.82
N ARG A 147 -8.49 -13.00 34.08
CA ARG A 147 -8.31 -14.45 34.21
C ARG A 147 -7.87 -14.96 35.58
N ASN A 148 -7.84 -14.13 36.62
CA ASN A 148 -7.40 -14.57 37.96
C ASN A 148 -8.49 -14.63 39.02
N GLU A 149 -9.77 -14.57 38.69
CA GLU A 149 -10.83 -14.65 39.71
C GLU A 149 -11.91 -15.68 39.37
N ILE A 150 -11.58 -16.85 38.89
CA ILE A 150 -12.48 -18.02 38.98
C ILE A 150 -11.61 -19.27 39.13
N ALA A 151 -11.20 -19.56 40.34
CA ALA A 151 -10.87 -20.91 40.79
C ALA A 151 -11.54 -21.11 42.14
N PRO A 152 -12.26 -22.23 42.35
CA PRO A 152 -13.04 -22.54 43.56
C PRO A 152 -12.17 -22.79 44.79
#